data_2bb8c3e0be327b7a963c928abc7eae76
#
_entry.id   2bb8c3e0be327b7a963c928abc7eae76
#
_cell.length_a   1.000
_cell.length_b   1.000
_cell.length_c   1.000
_cell.angle_alpha   90.00
_cell.angle_beta   90.00
_cell.angle_gamma   90.00
#
_symmetry.space_group_name_H-M   'P 1'
#
loop_
_entity.id
_entity.type
_entity.pdbx_description
1 polymer ?
#
loop_
_entity_poly.entity_id
_entity_poly.type
_entity_poly.pdbx_seq_one_letter_code
_entity_poly.pdbx_strand_id
1 'polypeptide(L)'
;MAEQEFTRALQLAPGLVMARFQMGQLLLVTARNSEAVQMLMPLSESVDGAIGAYASALISIGNDHIELAISQLQMGLAQPQPLAALQVDMQRLARMLSEGQQTAGMMQADTAEALPGASMLLSNYSRYN
;
A
#
# COMPACT_ATOMS: atom_id res chain seq x y z
N MET A 1 -7.39 25.71 -2.85
CA MET A 1 -6.20 25.03 -2.35
C MET A 1 -5.89 23.82 -3.22
N ALA A 2 -4.62 23.54 -3.40
CA ALA A 2 -4.18 22.46 -4.29
C ALA A 2 -4.77 21.10 -3.94
N GLU A 3 -4.91 20.81 -2.65
CA GLU A 3 -5.44 19.52 -2.21
C GLU A 3 -6.90 19.34 -2.60
N GLN A 4 -7.71 20.38 -2.46
CA GLN A 4 -9.12 20.31 -2.86
C GLN A 4 -9.27 20.17 -4.36
N GLU A 5 -8.46 20.89 -5.12
CA GLU A 5 -8.47 20.78 -6.57
C GLU A 5 -8.04 19.40 -7.01
N PHE A 6 -7.05 18.83 -6.34
CA PHE A 6 -6.58 17.49 -6.66
C PHE A 6 -7.65 16.45 -6.36
N THR A 7 -8.33 16.55 -5.22
CA THR A 7 -9.42 15.65 -4.86
C THR A 7 -10.52 15.68 -5.91
N ARG A 8 -10.88 16.87 -6.35
CA ARG A 8 -11.90 17.03 -7.39
C ARG A 8 -11.46 16.38 -8.70
N ALA A 9 -10.19 16.57 -9.06
CA ALA A 9 -9.64 15.97 -10.29
C ALA A 9 -9.66 14.45 -10.22
N LEU A 10 -9.36 13.87 -9.05
CA LEU A 10 -9.40 12.43 -8.87
C LEU A 10 -10.79 11.86 -9.07
N GLN A 11 -11.82 12.59 -8.65
CA GLN A 11 -13.19 12.16 -8.86
C GLN A 11 -13.59 12.18 -10.35
N LEU A 12 -13.01 13.08 -11.12
CA LEU A 12 -13.36 13.26 -12.53
C LEU A 12 -12.46 12.49 -13.48
N ALA A 13 -11.28 12.07 -13.03
CA ALA A 13 -10.25 11.47 -13.88
C ALA A 13 -9.72 10.17 -13.28
N PRO A 14 -10.37 9.02 -13.53
CA PRO A 14 -9.92 7.73 -12.98
C PRO A 14 -8.48 7.38 -13.33
N GLY A 15 -7.98 7.79 -14.50
CA GLY A 15 -6.59 7.56 -14.87
C GLY A 15 -5.61 8.25 -13.93
N LEU A 16 -5.99 9.41 -13.43
CA LEU A 16 -5.16 10.13 -12.47
C LEU A 16 -5.12 9.41 -11.12
N VAL A 17 -6.24 8.78 -10.73
CA VAL A 17 -6.30 7.96 -9.52
C VAL A 17 -5.26 6.85 -9.60
N MET A 18 -5.23 6.10 -10.70
CA MET A 18 -4.28 5.00 -10.86
C MET A 18 -2.84 5.49 -10.92
N ALA A 19 -2.59 6.58 -11.63
CA ALA A 19 -1.26 7.15 -11.72
C ALA A 19 -0.74 7.53 -10.34
N ARG A 20 -1.58 8.14 -9.52
CA ARG A 20 -1.21 8.55 -8.17
C ARG A 20 -0.98 7.33 -7.28
N PHE A 21 -1.81 6.31 -7.42
CA PHE A 21 -1.64 5.06 -6.67
C PHE A 21 -0.30 4.41 -6.99
N GLN A 22 0.02 4.30 -8.28
CA GLN A 22 1.27 3.70 -8.72
C GLN A 22 2.49 4.49 -8.25
N MET A 23 2.39 5.81 -8.25
CA MET A 23 3.46 6.65 -7.73
C MET A 23 3.67 6.41 -6.23
N GLY A 24 2.58 6.28 -5.48
CA GLY A 24 2.67 5.96 -4.06
C GLY A 24 3.35 4.62 -3.81
N GLN A 25 3.01 3.60 -4.62
CA GLN A 25 3.69 2.31 -4.53
C GLN A 25 5.19 2.44 -4.79
N LEU A 26 5.56 3.18 -5.83
CA LEU A 26 6.96 3.38 -6.16
C LEU A 26 7.71 4.07 -5.03
N LEU A 27 7.11 5.09 -4.44
CA LEU A 27 7.73 5.80 -3.32
C LEU A 27 7.95 4.87 -2.13
N LEU A 28 7.01 3.95 -1.86
CA LEU A 28 7.18 2.99 -0.78
C LEU A 28 8.33 2.03 -1.05
N VAL A 29 8.42 1.49 -2.27
CA VAL A 29 9.48 0.51 -2.58
C VAL A 29 10.85 1.17 -2.63
N THR A 30 10.92 2.48 -2.77
CA THR A 30 12.18 3.22 -2.71
C THR A 30 12.43 3.83 -1.32
N ALA A 31 11.66 3.40 -0.32
CA ALA A 31 11.79 3.81 1.08
C ALA A 31 11.52 5.29 1.32
N ARG A 32 10.77 5.94 0.43
CA ARG A 32 10.38 7.34 0.59
C ARG A 32 8.99 7.38 1.23
N ASN A 33 8.91 6.90 2.47
CA ASN A 33 7.64 6.61 3.13
C ASN A 33 6.78 7.87 3.36
N SER A 34 7.38 8.95 3.81
CA SER A 34 6.63 10.20 4.04
C SER A 34 5.99 10.73 2.77
N GLU A 35 6.74 10.69 1.67
CA GLU A 35 6.23 11.15 0.39
C GLU A 35 5.14 10.21 -0.13
N ALA A 36 5.32 8.90 0.09
CA ALA A 36 4.31 7.92 -0.30
C ALA A 36 3.00 8.18 0.42
N VAL A 37 3.06 8.40 1.72
CA VAL A 37 1.87 8.67 2.52
C VAL A 37 1.16 9.93 2.01
N GLN A 38 1.90 11.00 1.75
CA GLN A 38 1.32 12.23 1.22
C GLN A 38 0.66 12.01 -0.14
N MET A 39 1.30 11.20 -0.98
CA MET A 39 0.76 10.91 -2.31
C MET A 39 -0.53 10.10 -2.24
N LEU A 40 -0.61 9.16 -1.30
CA LEU A 40 -1.73 8.23 -1.19
C LEU A 40 -2.89 8.75 -0.34
N MET A 41 -2.65 9.72 0.53
CA MET A 41 -3.66 10.22 1.44
C MET A 41 -4.95 10.67 0.75
N PRO A 42 -4.90 11.47 -0.33
CA PRO A 42 -6.13 11.86 -1.02
C PRO A 42 -6.92 10.68 -1.55
N LEU A 43 -6.24 9.60 -1.95
CA LEU A 43 -6.93 8.41 -2.44
C LEU A 43 -7.66 7.70 -1.31
N SER A 44 -7.03 7.57 -0.15
CA SER A 44 -7.64 6.89 0.98
C SER A 44 -8.86 7.66 1.51
N GLU A 45 -8.87 8.97 1.37
CA GLU A 45 -9.95 9.81 1.88
C GLU A 45 -11.08 10.00 0.88
N SER A 46 -10.77 10.01 -0.42
CA SER A 46 -11.71 10.45 -1.45
C SER A 46 -12.18 9.35 -2.39
N VAL A 47 -11.50 8.21 -2.43
CA VAL A 47 -11.83 7.13 -3.34
C VAL A 47 -12.39 5.96 -2.56
N ASP A 48 -13.61 5.56 -2.88
CA ASP A 48 -14.26 4.42 -2.24
C ASP A 48 -13.88 3.11 -2.93
N GLY A 49 -14.21 2.00 -2.29
CA GLY A 49 -14.02 0.68 -2.86
C GLY A 49 -12.60 0.17 -2.72
N ALA A 50 -12.20 -0.66 -3.68
CA ALA A 50 -10.92 -1.36 -3.58
C ALA A 50 -9.72 -0.41 -3.54
N ILE A 51 -9.69 0.59 -4.40
CA ILE A 51 -8.54 1.50 -4.48
C ILE A 51 -8.38 2.30 -3.19
N GLY A 52 -9.48 2.77 -2.61
CA GLY A 52 -9.41 3.48 -1.33
C GLY A 52 -8.83 2.61 -0.23
N ALA A 53 -9.28 1.35 -0.16
CA ALA A 53 -8.77 0.40 0.83
C ALA A 53 -7.30 0.08 0.58
N TYR A 54 -6.90 -0.12 -0.67
CA TYR A 54 -5.51 -0.38 -1.02
C TYR A 54 -4.62 0.81 -0.69
N ALA A 55 -5.07 2.01 -0.97
CA ALA A 55 -4.31 3.21 -0.62
C ALA A 55 -4.12 3.31 0.89
N SER A 56 -5.17 3.03 1.65
CA SER A 56 -5.08 3.02 3.11
C SER A 56 -4.09 1.97 3.60
N ALA A 57 -4.08 0.79 2.95
CA ALA A 57 -3.15 -0.26 3.29
C ALA A 57 -1.70 0.18 3.04
N LEU A 58 -1.44 0.80 1.89
CA LEU A 58 -0.10 1.27 1.58
C LEU A 58 0.36 2.36 2.56
N ILE A 59 -0.54 3.24 2.98
CA ILE A 59 -0.24 4.24 3.99
C ILE A 59 0.15 3.54 5.31
N SER A 60 -0.60 2.52 5.70
CA SER A 60 -0.30 1.75 6.91
C SER A 60 1.08 1.09 6.82
N ILE A 61 1.44 0.56 5.64
CA ILE A 61 2.78 0.02 5.41
C ILE A 61 3.83 1.12 5.61
N GLY A 62 3.60 2.29 5.03
CA GLY A 62 4.53 3.41 5.17
C GLY A 62 4.71 3.87 6.60
N ASN A 63 3.70 3.66 7.44
CA ASN A 63 3.75 3.98 8.86
C ASN A 63 4.13 2.78 9.72
N ASP A 64 4.49 1.68 9.09
CA ASP A 64 4.94 0.45 9.75
C ASP A 64 3.84 -0.24 10.57
N HIS A 65 2.59 -0.04 10.19
CA HIS A 65 1.43 -0.71 10.78
C HIS A 65 1.04 -1.90 9.91
N ILE A 66 1.83 -2.97 9.99
CA ILE A 66 1.73 -4.08 9.05
C ILE A 66 0.44 -4.89 9.24
N GLU A 67 0.04 -5.16 10.47
CA GLU A 67 -1.21 -5.91 10.71
C GLU A 67 -2.43 -5.16 10.17
N LEU A 68 -2.46 -3.86 10.39
CA LEU A 68 -3.53 -3.03 9.86
C LEU A 68 -3.52 -3.03 8.35
N ALA A 69 -2.33 -2.97 7.74
CA ALA A 69 -2.20 -3.01 6.29
C ALA A 69 -2.76 -4.30 5.71
N ILE A 70 -2.45 -5.44 6.33
CA ILE A 70 -2.97 -6.74 5.88
C ILE A 70 -4.49 -6.74 5.92
N SER A 71 -5.07 -6.27 7.01
CA SER A 71 -6.51 -6.18 7.16
C SER A 71 -7.14 -5.30 6.06
N GLN A 72 -6.53 -4.15 5.79
CA GLN A 72 -7.02 -3.23 4.78
C GLN A 72 -6.89 -3.80 3.36
N LEU A 73 -5.81 -4.55 3.09
CA LEU A 73 -5.67 -5.25 1.82
C LEU A 73 -6.78 -6.27 1.64
N GLN A 74 -7.09 -7.02 2.68
CA GLN A 74 -8.17 -7.98 2.63
C GLN A 74 -9.52 -7.31 2.39
N MET A 75 -9.75 -6.17 3.00
CA MET A 75 -10.96 -5.38 2.76
C MET A 75 -11.04 -4.94 1.29
N GLY A 76 -9.94 -4.48 0.74
CA GLY A 76 -9.91 -4.09 -0.67
C GLY A 76 -10.14 -5.27 -1.61
N LEU A 77 -9.57 -6.42 -1.28
CA LEU A 77 -9.74 -7.63 -2.09
C LEU A 77 -11.18 -8.14 -2.07
N ALA A 78 -11.94 -7.82 -1.03
CA ALA A 78 -13.35 -8.19 -0.93
C ALA A 78 -14.27 -7.27 -1.74
N GLN A 79 -13.75 -6.16 -2.26
CA GLN A 79 -14.52 -5.20 -3.05
C GLN A 79 -14.45 -5.56 -4.54
N PRO A 80 -15.38 -5.03 -5.37
CA PRO A 80 -15.24 -5.15 -6.82
C PRO A 80 -13.89 -4.59 -7.27
N GLN A 81 -13.19 -5.33 -8.11
CA GLN A 81 -11.84 -4.96 -8.50
C GLN A 81 -11.86 -4.11 -9.77
N PRO A 82 -11.21 -2.94 -9.75
CA PRO A 82 -11.16 -2.09 -10.95
C PRO A 82 -10.29 -2.67 -12.04
N LEU A 83 -9.24 -3.41 -11.67
CA LEU A 83 -8.29 -4.02 -12.60
C LEU A 83 -7.83 -5.36 -12.06
N ALA A 84 -7.86 -6.38 -12.93
CA ALA A 84 -7.43 -7.73 -12.54
C ALA A 84 -5.95 -7.74 -12.14
N ALA A 85 -5.10 -6.99 -12.84
CA ALA A 85 -3.68 -6.93 -12.52
C ALA A 85 -3.43 -6.35 -11.12
N LEU A 86 -4.20 -5.35 -10.75
CA LEU A 86 -4.09 -4.75 -9.41
C LEU A 86 -4.50 -5.75 -8.33
N GLN A 87 -5.56 -6.52 -8.58
CA GLN A 87 -5.99 -7.56 -7.65
C GLN A 87 -4.88 -8.56 -7.39
N VAL A 88 -4.23 -9.04 -8.44
CA VAL A 88 -3.13 -10.00 -8.32
C VAL A 88 -1.98 -9.38 -7.51
N ASP A 89 -1.62 -8.14 -7.79
CA ASP A 89 -0.54 -7.46 -7.08
C ASP A 89 -0.86 -7.30 -5.60
N MET A 90 -2.09 -6.94 -5.27
CA MET A 90 -2.48 -6.74 -3.88
C MET A 90 -2.58 -8.07 -3.13
N GLN A 91 -3.02 -9.14 -3.79
CA GLN A 91 -3.00 -10.49 -3.20
C GLN A 91 -1.58 -10.92 -2.88
N ARG A 92 -0.66 -10.66 -3.80
CA ARG A 92 0.75 -11.00 -3.60
C ARG A 92 1.34 -10.20 -2.44
N LEU A 93 1.03 -8.91 -2.38
CA LEU A 93 1.50 -8.05 -1.29
C LEU A 93 0.96 -8.52 0.06
N ALA A 94 -0.33 -8.85 0.14
CA ALA A 94 -0.92 -9.34 1.38
C ALA A 94 -0.23 -10.62 1.84
N ARG A 95 0.05 -11.52 0.91
CA ARG A 95 0.75 -12.77 1.22
C ARG A 95 2.16 -12.49 1.74
N MET A 96 2.89 -11.61 1.07
CA MET A 96 4.26 -11.28 1.48
C MET A 96 4.29 -10.66 2.87
N LEU A 97 3.36 -9.77 3.17
CA LEU A 97 3.30 -9.15 4.49
C LEU A 97 2.97 -10.17 5.57
N SER A 98 2.02 -11.08 5.29
CA SER A 98 1.65 -12.13 6.24
C SER A 98 2.81 -13.07 6.51
N GLU A 99 3.51 -13.49 5.47
CA GLU A 99 4.69 -14.36 5.60
C GLU A 99 5.81 -13.63 6.36
N GLY A 100 6.00 -12.35 6.08
CA GLY A 100 7.01 -11.55 6.78
C GLY A 100 6.73 -11.44 8.25
N GLN A 101 5.47 -11.30 8.65
CA GLN A 101 5.12 -11.25 10.06
C GLN A 101 5.34 -12.59 10.75
N GLN A 102 5.01 -13.70 10.09
CA GLN A 102 5.26 -15.02 10.64
C GLN A 102 6.76 -15.22 10.86
N THR A 103 7.57 -14.84 9.87
CA THR A 103 9.01 -14.95 9.97
C THR A 103 9.56 -14.07 11.09
N ALA A 104 9.08 -12.83 11.18
CA ALA A 104 9.51 -11.90 12.22
C ALA A 104 9.16 -12.44 13.61
N GLY A 105 7.97 -13.04 13.74
CA GLY A 105 7.55 -13.66 14.99
C GLY A 105 8.46 -14.82 15.40
N MET A 106 8.86 -15.64 14.45
CA MET A 106 9.75 -16.76 14.70
C MET A 106 11.17 -16.34 15.05
N MET A 107 11.61 -15.18 14.54
CA MET A 107 12.96 -14.67 14.73
C MET A 107 13.05 -13.58 15.78
N GLN A 108 12.00 -13.34 16.49
CA GLN A 108 11.87 -12.19 17.38
C GLN A 108 12.97 -12.10 18.42
N ALA A 109 13.38 -13.23 18.97
CA ALA A 109 14.38 -13.26 20.03
C ALA A 109 15.76 -12.84 19.54
N ASP A 110 16.04 -12.99 18.25
CA ASP A 110 17.39 -12.84 17.74
C ASP A 110 17.64 -11.54 17.00
N THR A 111 16.60 -10.90 16.50
CA THR A 111 16.80 -9.83 15.51
C THR A 111 15.84 -8.66 15.68
N ALA A 112 15.59 -8.26 16.90
CA ALA A 112 14.61 -7.20 17.17
C ALA A 112 14.90 -5.91 16.40
N GLU A 113 16.17 -5.63 16.14
CA GLU A 113 16.56 -4.39 15.48
C GLU A 113 16.90 -4.56 14.00
N ALA A 114 16.88 -5.79 13.51
CA ALA A 114 17.54 -6.07 12.23
C ALA A 114 16.72 -5.77 10.99
N LEU A 115 15.41 -5.78 11.08
CA LEU A 115 14.61 -5.73 9.90
C LEU A 115 14.12 -4.31 9.61
N PRO A 116 14.36 -3.81 8.39
CA PRO A 116 13.78 -2.55 7.97
C PRO A 116 12.28 -2.67 7.68
N GLY A 117 11.68 -3.77 8.06
CA GLY A 117 10.24 -3.93 8.01
C GLY A 117 9.66 -3.85 6.61
N ALA A 118 8.71 -2.96 6.46
CA ALA A 118 7.93 -2.85 5.23
C ALA A 118 8.77 -2.53 4.01
N SER A 119 9.82 -1.72 4.16
CA SER A 119 10.67 -1.34 3.01
C SER A 119 11.35 -2.54 2.39
N MET A 120 11.86 -3.46 3.21
CA MET A 120 12.49 -4.67 2.72
C MET A 120 11.49 -5.58 2.02
N LEU A 121 10.30 -5.75 2.61
CA LEU A 121 9.25 -6.57 2.01
C LEU A 121 8.81 -6.01 0.67
N LEU A 122 8.65 -4.71 0.58
CA LEU A 122 8.25 -4.05 -0.66
C LEU A 122 9.34 -4.11 -1.72
N SER A 123 10.61 -4.08 -1.32
CA SER A 123 11.72 -4.27 -2.27
C SER A 123 11.65 -5.64 -2.91
N ASN A 124 11.38 -6.68 -2.12
CA ASN A 124 11.22 -8.03 -2.64
C ASN A 124 10.00 -8.13 -3.57
N TYR A 125 8.89 -7.52 -3.19
CA TYR A 125 7.69 -7.46 -4.00
C TYR A 125 7.98 -6.80 -5.36
N SER A 126 8.70 -5.69 -5.34
CA SER A 126 9.07 -4.94 -6.54
C SER A 126 9.91 -5.77 -7.52
N ARG A 127 10.75 -6.67 -7.02
CA ARG A 127 11.60 -7.50 -7.87
C ARG A 127 10.81 -8.49 -8.73
N TYR A 128 9.60 -8.84 -8.31
CA TYR A 128 8.78 -9.80 -9.04
C TYR A 128 7.82 -9.14 -10.00
N ASN A 129 7.83 -7.84 -10.05
CA ASN A 129 7.03 -7.08 -10.98
C ASN A 129 7.90 -6.40 -12.01
#